data_30db2fcda990a757cff7af952c64ab9e
#
_entry.id   30db2fcda990a757cff7af952c64ab9e
#
_cell.length_a   1.000
_cell.length_b   1.000
_cell.length_c   1.000
_cell.angle_alpha   90.00
_cell.angle_beta   90.00
_cell.angle_gamma   90.00
#
_symmetry.space_group_name_H-M   'P 1'
#
loop_
_entity.id
_entity.type
_entity.pdbx_description
1 polymer ?
#
loop_
_entity_poly.entity_id
_entity_poly.type
_entity_poly.pdbx_seq_one_letter_code
_entity_poly.pdbx_strand_id
1 'polypeptide(L)'
;LFKTTTSYKKIQSIETSKNKKEKEITQEELSLIYQEINEAFIEAMQELLEQYPSLTQDDLYYCIYNSLQLSNNTIKVCMKAGSQSALTQRKYRIKKQLSDLSFSIIFDAKGESK
;
A
#
# COMPACT_ATOMS: atom_id res chain seq x y z
N LEU A 1 -9.05 1.62 -14.00
CA LEU A 1 -8.52 2.78 -13.37
C LEU A 1 -7.11 2.56 -12.93
N PHE A 2 -6.82 2.49 -11.61
CA PHE A 2 -5.42 2.31 -11.23
C PHE A 2 -4.83 1.03 -11.83
N LYS A 3 -5.61 -0.04 -11.91
CA LYS A 3 -5.09 -1.32 -12.41
C LYS A 3 -4.73 -1.28 -13.89
N THR A 4 -5.11 -0.23 -14.62
CA THR A 4 -4.73 -0.09 -16.00
C THR A 4 -3.52 0.82 -16.19
N THR A 5 -2.94 1.35 -15.10
CA THR A 5 -1.85 2.30 -15.21
C THR A 5 -0.51 1.61 -15.38
N THR A 6 0.47 2.37 -15.82
CA THR A 6 1.84 1.90 -15.92
C THR A 6 2.40 1.54 -14.55
N SER A 7 2.02 2.31 -13.51
CA SER A 7 2.47 2.03 -12.15
C SER A 7 1.99 0.66 -11.68
N TYR A 8 0.73 0.33 -11.94
CA TYR A 8 0.22 -0.95 -11.50
C TYR A 8 0.94 -2.10 -12.22
N LYS A 9 1.28 -1.90 -13.50
CA LYS A 9 2.02 -2.91 -14.24
C LYS A 9 3.39 -3.14 -13.62
N LYS A 10 4.06 -2.07 -13.20
CA LYS A 10 5.34 -2.19 -12.52
C LYS A 10 5.17 -2.93 -11.19
N ILE A 11 4.16 -2.57 -10.41
CA ILE A 11 3.89 -3.23 -9.14
C ILE A 11 3.62 -4.72 -9.36
N GLN A 12 2.84 -5.06 -10.38
CA GLN A 12 2.56 -6.45 -10.66
C GLN A 12 3.80 -7.22 -11.10
N SER A 13 4.72 -6.56 -11.79
CA SER A 13 5.95 -7.23 -12.16
C SER A 13 6.78 -7.58 -10.92
N ILE A 14 6.73 -6.74 -9.89
CA ILE A 14 7.40 -7.04 -8.64
C ILE A 14 6.68 -8.18 -7.92
N GLU A 15 5.36 -8.13 -7.91
CA GLU A 15 4.54 -9.11 -7.22
C GLU A 15 4.80 -10.52 -7.76
N THR A 16 4.99 -10.63 -9.08
CA THR A 16 5.15 -11.92 -9.71
C THR A 16 6.60 -12.33 -9.96
N SER A 17 7.55 -11.44 -9.67
CA SER A 17 8.95 -11.72 -9.95
C SER A 17 9.52 -12.75 -9.00
N LYS A 18 10.32 -13.65 -9.52
CA LYS A 18 11.03 -14.62 -8.71
C LYS A 18 12.48 -14.23 -8.54
N ASN A 19 12.91 -13.17 -9.24
CA ASN A 19 14.29 -12.72 -9.15
C ASN A 19 14.35 -11.52 -8.22
N LYS A 20 15.07 -11.63 -7.11
CA LYS A 20 15.15 -10.56 -6.14
C LYS A 20 15.72 -9.26 -6.70
N LYS A 21 16.58 -9.36 -7.69
CA LYS A 21 17.18 -8.16 -8.27
C LYS A 21 16.16 -7.34 -9.04
N GLU A 22 15.05 -7.94 -9.44
CA GLU A 22 14.04 -7.21 -10.15
C GLU A 22 13.05 -6.54 -9.19
N LYS A 23 13.23 -6.75 -7.89
CA LYS A 23 12.32 -6.17 -6.92
C LYS A 23 12.87 -4.86 -6.39
N GLU A 24 13.14 -3.94 -7.31
CA GLU A 24 13.59 -2.61 -6.95
C GLU A 24 12.79 -1.58 -7.70
N ILE A 25 12.65 -0.43 -7.11
CA ILE A 25 11.90 0.67 -7.69
C ILE A 25 12.79 1.90 -7.72
N THR A 26 12.92 2.53 -8.88
CA THR A 26 13.66 3.78 -8.99
C THR A 26 12.84 4.91 -8.39
N GLN A 27 13.50 6.03 -8.13
CA GLN A 27 12.81 7.19 -7.58
C GLN A 27 11.76 7.71 -8.56
N GLU A 28 12.06 7.68 -9.87
CA GLU A 28 11.09 8.11 -10.87
C GLU A 28 9.87 7.21 -10.89
N GLU A 29 10.10 5.89 -10.79
CA GLU A 29 8.98 4.95 -10.76
C GLU A 29 8.13 5.16 -9.52
N LEU A 30 8.77 5.40 -8.38
CA LEU A 30 8.04 5.62 -7.14
C LEU A 30 7.22 6.90 -7.21
N SER A 31 7.78 7.97 -7.78
CA SER A 31 7.05 9.22 -7.94
C SER A 31 5.81 9.05 -8.80
N LEU A 32 5.93 8.27 -9.87
CA LEU A 32 4.79 8.01 -10.73
C LEU A 32 3.73 7.16 -10.02
N ILE A 33 4.18 6.19 -9.23
CA ILE A 33 3.25 5.38 -8.45
C ILE A 33 2.43 6.27 -7.51
N TYR A 34 3.09 7.18 -6.80
CA TYR A 34 2.39 8.07 -5.88
C TYR A 34 1.41 8.96 -6.64
N GLN A 35 1.84 9.50 -7.78
CA GLN A 35 0.97 10.35 -8.56
C GLN A 35 -0.28 9.60 -9.02
N GLU A 36 -0.10 8.39 -9.53
CA GLU A 36 -1.23 7.62 -10.06
C GLU A 36 -2.14 7.12 -8.95
N ILE A 37 -1.59 6.79 -7.78
CA ILE A 37 -2.41 6.42 -6.63
C ILE A 37 -3.22 7.63 -6.18
N ASN A 38 -2.59 8.80 -6.08
CA ASN A 38 -3.30 10.00 -5.67
C ASN A 38 -4.45 10.31 -6.61
N GLU A 39 -4.25 10.14 -7.90
CA GLU A 39 -5.31 10.41 -8.87
C GLU A 39 -6.44 9.38 -8.78
N ALA A 40 -6.10 8.12 -8.60
CA ALA A 40 -7.10 7.05 -8.63
C ALA A 40 -7.87 6.93 -7.32
N PHE A 41 -7.23 7.24 -6.19
CA PHE A 41 -7.83 7.00 -4.89
C PHE A 41 -8.00 8.25 -4.05
N ILE A 42 -8.09 9.41 -4.71
CA ILE A 42 -8.12 10.68 -3.97
C ILE A 42 -9.28 10.75 -2.99
N GLU A 43 -10.46 10.32 -3.40
CA GLU A 43 -11.64 10.40 -2.53
C GLU A 43 -11.51 9.46 -1.34
N ALA A 44 -11.05 8.22 -1.59
CA ALA A 44 -10.90 7.26 -0.50
C ALA A 44 -9.86 7.73 0.50
N MET A 45 -8.76 8.33 0.01
CA MET A 45 -7.73 8.82 0.89
C MET A 45 -8.21 10.01 1.71
N GLN A 46 -9.00 10.89 1.10
CA GLN A 46 -9.57 12.02 1.82
C GLN A 46 -10.54 11.56 2.90
N GLU A 47 -11.36 10.56 2.60
CA GLU A 47 -12.29 10.03 3.59
C GLU A 47 -11.56 9.41 4.77
N LEU A 48 -10.50 8.65 4.49
CA LEU A 48 -9.72 8.07 5.57
C LEU A 48 -9.10 9.15 6.45
N LEU A 49 -8.57 10.19 5.82
CA LEU A 49 -7.91 11.24 6.57
C LEU A 49 -8.91 12.05 7.39
N GLU A 50 -10.14 12.22 6.88
CA GLU A 50 -11.16 12.92 7.64
C GLU A 50 -11.58 12.13 8.87
N GLN A 51 -11.68 10.81 8.75
CA GLN A 51 -12.05 9.98 9.87
C GLN A 51 -10.90 9.77 10.84
N TYR A 52 -9.68 9.74 10.33
CA TYR A 52 -8.50 9.43 11.14
C TYR A 52 -7.40 10.44 10.86
N PRO A 53 -7.53 11.67 11.38
CA PRO A 53 -6.62 12.75 11.01
C PRO A 53 -5.16 12.55 11.40
N SER A 54 -4.86 11.59 12.26
CA SER A 54 -3.47 11.35 12.62
C SER A 54 -2.75 10.39 11.67
N LEU A 55 -3.41 9.88 10.64
CA LEU A 55 -2.71 9.07 9.65
C LEU A 55 -1.79 9.96 8.82
N THR A 56 -0.58 9.46 8.55
CA THR A 56 0.36 10.19 7.71
C THR A 56 0.10 9.83 6.25
N GLN A 57 0.74 10.58 5.36
CA GLN A 57 0.65 10.29 3.93
C GLN A 57 1.15 8.87 3.65
N ASP A 58 2.24 8.45 4.27
CA ASP A 58 2.76 7.11 4.07
C ASP A 58 1.79 6.06 4.62
N ASP A 59 1.09 6.36 5.70
CA ASP A 59 0.08 5.44 6.21
C ASP A 59 -1.03 5.23 5.19
N LEU A 60 -1.43 6.30 4.50
CA LEU A 60 -2.46 6.21 3.47
C LEU A 60 -2.01 5.34 2.31
N TYR A 61 -0.78 5.52 1.84
CA TYR A 61 -0.25 4.66 0.78
C TYR A 61 -0.20 3.20 1.23
N TYR A 62 0.22 2.97 2.46
CA TYR A 62 0.27 1.62 2.99
C TYR A 62 -1.12 0.97 2.99
N CYS A 63 -2.14 1.73 3.38
CA CYS A 63 -3.51 1.24 3.35
C CYS A 63 -3.95 0.89 1.92
N ILE A 64 -3.61 1.75 0.97
CA ILE A 64 -3.98 1.50 -0.43
C ILE A 64 -3.29 0.22 -0.95
N TYR A 65 -2.00 0.06 -0.67
CA TYR A 65 -1.29 -1.14 -1.12
C TYR A 65 -1.93 -2.41 -0.53
N ASN A 66 -2.33 -2.36 0.73
CA ASN A 66 -2.96 -3.52 1.34
C ASN A 66 -4.34 -3.79 0.75
N SER A 67 -5.09 -2.75 0.42
CA SER A 67 -6.40 -2.96 -0.17
C SER A 67 -6.30 -3.46 -1.61
N LEU A 68 -5.15 -3.29 -2.26
CA LEU A 68 -4.91 -3.89 -3.56
C LEU A 68 -4.45 -5.34 -3.43
N GLN A 69 -4.35 -5.84 -2.21
CA GLN A 69 -4.03 -7.24 -1.92
C GLN A 69 -2.63 -7.65 -2.37
N LEU A 70 -1.69 -6.71 -2.25
CA LEU A 70 -0.31 -6.98 -2.60
C LEU A 70 0.39 -7.75 -1.49
N SER A 71 1.40 -8.52 -1.83
CA SER A 71 2.15 -9.28 -0.83
C SER A 71 2.99 -8.33 0.02
N ASN A 72 3.38 -8.81 1.19
CA ASN A 72 4.23 -8.01 2.07
C ASN A 72 5.55 -7.65 1.43
N ASN A 73 6.13 -8.54 0.63
CA ASN A 73 7.38 -8.23 -0.03
C ASN A 73 7.22 -7.11 -1.04
N THR A 74 6.14 -7.11 -1.81
CA THR A 74 5.89 -6.05 -2.77
C THR A 74 5.66 -4.72 -2.07
N ILE A 75 4.89 -4.74 -0.97
CA ILE A 75 4.63 -3.51 -0.21
C ILE A 75 5.94 -2.98 0.35
N LYS A 76 6.81 -3.86 0.84
CA LYS A 76 8.10 -3.44 1.37
C LYS A 76 8.93 -2.70 0.30
N VAL A 77 8.92 -3.22 -0.92
CA VAL A 77 9.64 -2.57 -2.02
C VAL A 77 9.02 -1.21 -2.35
N CYS A 78 7.70 -1.16 -2.46
CA CYS A 78 7.01 0.08 -2.82
C CYS A 78 7.13 1.15 -1.75
N MET A 79 7.20 0.75 -0.49
CA MET A 79 7.35 1.70 0.61
C MET A 79 8.82 2.02 0.88
N LYS A 80 9.74 1.34 0.22
CA LYS A 80 11.18 1.44 0.46
C LYS A 80 11.48 1.25 1.94
N ALA A 81 10.79 0.27 2.54
CA ALA A 81 10.98 -0.03 3.95
C ALA A 81 12.28 -0.81 4.15
N GLY A 82 12.98 -0.49 5.22
CA GLY A 82 14.24 -1.17 5.50
C GLY A 82 14.07 -2.60 5.98
N SER A 83 12.90 -2.94 6.53
CA SER A 83 12.67 -4.29 7.03
C SER A 83 11.19 -4.57 7.09
N GLN A 84 10.85 -5.86 7.15
CA GLN A 84 9.47 -6.25 7.33
C GLN A 84 8.95 -5.82 8.69
N SER A 85 9.84 -5.75 9.68
CA SER A 85 9.48 -5.30 11.01
C SER A 85 8.94 -3.87 11.00
N ALA A 86 9.52 -3.00 10.16
CA ALA A 86 9.04 -1.62 10.06
C ALA A 86 7.59 -1.58 9.56
N LEU A 87 7.24 -2.44 8.62
CA LEU A 87 5.87 -2.51 8.12
C LEU A 87 4.93 -3.09 9.16
N THR A 88 5.38 -4.07 9.91
CA THR A 88 4.56 -4.67 10.97
C THR A 88 4.24 -3.63 12.04
N GLN A 89 5.22 -2.80 12.40
CA GLN A 89 5.00 -1.76 13.37
C GLN A 89 4.04 -0.69 12.85
N ARG A 90 4.14 -0.35 11.56
CA ARG A 90 3.22 0.60 10.95
C ARG A 90 1.79 0.06 10.98
N LYS A 91 1.62 -1.21 10.64
CA LYS A 91 0.29 -1.83 10.66
C LYS A 91 -0.31 -1.81 12.06
N TYR A 92 0.50 -2.12 13.07
CA TYR A 92 0.05 -2.13 14.44
C TYR A 92 -0.39 -0.74 14.90
N ARG A 93 0.39 0.28 14.51
CA ARG A 93 0.07 1.66 14.87
C ARG A 93 -1.22 2.11 14.20
N ILE A 94 -1.41 1.73 12.94
CA ILE A 94 -2.63 2.06 12.21
C ILE A 94 -3.83 1.35 12.83
N LYS A 95 -3.64 0.09 13.23
CA LYS A 95 -4.73 -0.68 13.82
C LYS A 95 -5.27 0.00 15.05
N LYS A 96 -4.42 0.67 15.82
CA LYS A 96 -4.88 1.34 17.03
C LYS A 96 -5.75 2.55 16.73
N GLN A 97 -5.66 3.10 15.52
CA GLN A 97 -6.43 4.26 15.17
C GLN A 97 -7.74 3.93 14.49
N LEU A 98 -7.77 2.91 13.66
CA LEU A 98 -8.95 2.59 12.86
C LEU A 98 -9.97 1.78 13.64
N SER A 99 -11.24 1.92 13.28
CA SER A 99 -12.26 1.03 13.82
C SER A 99 -11.98 -0.38 13.33
N ASP A 100 -12.52 -1.37 14.04
CA ASP A 100 -12.33 -2.76 13.65
C ASP A 100 -12.85 -3.02 12.25
N LEU A 101 -13.98 -2.42 11.90
CA LEU A 101 -14.54 -2.62 10.56
C LEU A 101 -13.66 -2.01 9.50
N SER A 102 -13.18 -0.79 9.69
CA SER A 102 -12.31 -0.15 8.70
C SER A 102 -11.02 -0.93 8.53
N PHE A 103 -10.43 -1.38 9.64
CA PHE A 103 -9.20 -2.15 9.57
C PHE A 103 -9.42 -3.44 8.79
N SER A 104 -10.53 -4.11 9.05
CA SER A 104 -10.83 -5.37 8.38
C SER A 104 -11.01 -5.18 6.88
N ILE A 105 -11.70 -4.11 6.48
CA ILE A 105 -11.90 -3.84 5.06
C ILE A 105 -10.57 -3.64 4.34
N ILE A 106 -9.65 -2.92 4.96
CA ILE A 106 -8.38 -2.60 4.33
C ILE A 106 -7.39 -3.76 4.36
N PHE A 107 -7.27 -4.41 5.52
CA PHE A 107 -6.17 -5.34 5.73
C PHE A 107 -6.55 -6.80 5.65
N ASP A 108 -7.79 -7.16 5.96
CA ASP A 108 -8.15 -8.55 6.02
C ASP A 108 -8.73 -9.10 4.73
N ALA A 109 -8.95 -8.24 3.74
CA ALA A 109 -9.53 -8.68 2.48
C ALA A 109 -8.74 -9.81 1.83
N LYS A 110 -7.39 -9.73 1.93
CA LYS A 110 -6.59 -10.77 1.32
C LYS A 110 -6.34 -11.91 2.28
N GLY A 111 -6.61 -11.72 3.54
CA GLY A 111 -6.31 -12.73 4.53
C GLY A 111 -7.39 -13.68 4.78
N GLU A 112 -8.64 -13.32 4.40
CA GLU A 112 -9.64 -14.13 4.74
C GLU A 112 -9.94 -15.11 3.85
N SER A 113 -9.21 -15.21 2.85
CA SER A 113 -9.47 -16.23 1.92
C SER A 113 -9.19 -17.55 2.53
N LYS A 114 -9.08 -17.69 3.69
CA LYS A 114 -8.99 -18.99 4.21
C LYS A 114 -10.19 -19.43 4.83
#